data_2c7c17d82e16f8144bab4bf6b3d8ae85
#
_entry.id   2c7c17d82e16f8144bab4bf6b3d8ae85
#
_cell.length_a   1.000
_cell.length_b   1.000
_cell.length_c   1.000
_cell.angle_alpha   90.00
_cell.angle_beta   90.00
_cell.angle_gamma   90.00
#
_symmetry.space_group_name_H-M   'P 1'
#
loop_
_entity.id
_entity.type
_entity.pdbx_description
1 polymer ?
#
loop_
_entity_poly.entity_id
_entity_poly.type
_entity_poly.pdbx_seq_one_letter_code
_entity_poly.pdbx_strand_id
1 'polypeptide(L)'
;MSLIFYDFEVFKYDWLVCCCDPIERKWTVIYNNKAGLELFHDQHKTDIWVGYNSRSYDTYILKSILLGFDPYEVNDWIIRQGRKGWEFSSEFNTIQLFNYDVSSISFPMKPSSVFNP
;
A
#
# COMPACT_ATOMS: atom_id res chain seq x y z
N MET A 1 -14.92 -3.59 12.50
CA MET A 1 -14.09 -2.94 11.48
C MET A 1 -12.89 -2.30 12.16
N SER A 2 -11.70 -2.65 11.73
CA SER A 2 -10.45 -2.15 12.27
C SER A 2 -9.72 -1.29 11.25
N LEU A 3 -8.66 -0.62 11.70
CA LEU A 3 -7.76 0.08 10.82
C LEU A 3 -6.45 -0.69 10.73
N ILE A 4 -5.88 -0.73 9.53
CA ILE A 4 -4.54 -1.27 9.30
C ILE A 4 -3.72 -0.17 8.66
N PHE A 5 -2.71 0.33 9.35
CA PHE A 5 -1.75 1.24 8.74
C PHE A 5 -0.74 0.41 7.96
N TYR A 6 -0.42 0.83 6.75
CA TYR A 6 0.49 0.04 5.92
C TYR A 6 1.38 0.93 5.06
N ASP A 7 2.57 0.42 4.77
CA ASP A 7 3.56 1.11 3.95
C ASP A 7 4.43 0.07 3.25
N PHE A 8 4.53 0.17 1.93
CA PHE A 8 5.35 -0.71 1.10
C PHE A 8 6.69 -0.07 0.79
N GLU A 9 7.74 -0.90 0.82
CA GLU A 9 9.05 -0.57 0.28
C GLU A 9 9.34 -1.55 -0.86
N VAL A 10 9.64 -1.03 -2.03
CA VAL A 10 9.87 -1.84 -3.23
C VAL A 10 11.26 -1.58 -3.78
N PHE A 11 12.01 -2.66 -3.93
CA PHE A 11 13.36 -2.66 -4.51
C PHE A 11 13.35 -3.51 -5.77
N LYS A 12 14.47 -3.54 -6.48
CA LYS A 12 14.52 -4.24 -7.77
C LYS A 12 14.16 -5.73 -7.64
N TYR A 13 14.63 -6.38 -6.57
CA TYR A 13 14.41 -7.81 -6.36
C TYR A 13 13.64 -8.14 -5.10
N ASP A 14 13.34 -7.15 -4.29
CA ASP A 14 12.75 -7.35 -2.98
C ASP A 14 11.61 -6.39 -2.74
N TRP A 15 10.70 -6.78 -1.88
CA TRP A 15 9.69 -5.87 -1.36
C TRP A 15 9.40 -6.24 0.10
N LEU A 16 8.93 -5.27 0.85
CA LEU A 16 8.38 -5.52 2.17
C LEU A 16 7.21 -4.59 2.41
N VAL A 17 6.34 -5.00 3.30
CA VAL A 17 5.28 -4.15 3.82
C VAL A 17 5.29 -4.19 5.33
N CYS A 18 5.19 -3.01 5.93
CA CYS A 18 4.98 -2.87 7.37
C CYS A 18 3.51 -2.57 7.60
N CYS A 19 2.86 -3.37 8.40
CA CYS A 19 1.46 -3.18 8.75
C CYS A 19 1.34 -2.99 10.26
N CYS A 20 0.44 -2.12 10.69
CA CYS A 20 0.21 -1.86 12.10
C CYS A 20 -1.28 -1.78 12.40
N ASP A 21 -1.71 -2.57 13.38
CA ASP A 21 -3.00 -2.37 14.02
C ASP A 21 -2.79 -1.39 15.18
N PRO A 22 -3.26 -0.14 15.07
CA PRO A 22 -2.97 0.88 16.07
C PRO A 22 -3.70 0.65 17.39
N ILE A 23 -4.81 -0.08 17.38
CA ILE A 23 -5.59 -0.34 18.60
C ILE A 23 -4.91 -1.42 19.43
N GLU A 24 -4.54 -2.53 18.81
CA GLU A 24 -3.84 -3.62 19.47
C GLU A 24 -2.34 -3.39 19.57
N ARG A 25 -1.82 -2.35 18.90
CA ARG A 25 -0.40 -2.02 18.85
C ARG A 25 0.42 -3.18 18.34
N LYS A 26 -0.11 -3.87 17.33
CA LYS A 26 0.54 -5.04 16.75
C LYS A 26 1.14 -4.66 15.41
N TRP A 27 2.43 -4.95 15.26
CA TRP A 27 3.17 -4.76 14.01
C TRP A 27 3.34 -6.09 13.29
N THR A 28 3.20 -6.05 11.99
CA THR A 28 3.44 -7.20 11.11
C THR A 28 4.29 -6.73 9.96
N VAL A 29 5.42 -7.40 9.74
CA VAL A 29 6.28 -7.14 8.59
C VAL A 29 6.26 -8.37 7.70
N ILE A 30 5.95 -8.16 6.43
CA ILE A 30 5.92 -9.23 5.43
C ILE A 30 6.98 -8.90 4.38
N TYR A 31 7.94 -9.81 4.21
CA TYR A 31 9.07 -9.62 3.31
C TYR A 31 9.08 -10.72 2.26
N ASN A 32 8.98 -10.34 0.98
CA ASN A 32 9.04 -11.26 -0.16
C ASN A 32 8.15 -12.51 -0.02
N ASN A 33 7.06 -12.39 0.70
CA ASN A 33 6.19 -13.52 1.01
C ASN A 33 4.78 -13.24 0.49
N LYS A 34 4.55 -13.61 -0.75
CA LYS A 34 3.24 -13.43 -1.39
C LYS A 34 2.14 -14.17 -0.64
N ALA A 35 2.38 -15.43 -0.25
CA ALA A 35 1.39 -16.21 0.47
C ALA A 35 1.03 -15.58 1.82
N GLY A 36 2.02 -15.03 2.52
CA GLY A 36 1.80 -14.30 3.76
C GLY A 36 0.99 -13.06 3.55
N LEU A 37 1.24 -12.32 2.47
CA LEU A 37 0.47 -11.12 2.14
C LEU A 37 -0.97 -11.48 1.76
N GLU A 38 -1.16 -12.55 0.99
CA GLU A 38 -2.50 -13.02 0.64
C GLU A 38 -3.31 -13.36 1.88
N LEU A 39 -2.71 -14.07 2.82
CA LEU A 39 -3.37 -14.44 4.07
C LEU A 39 -3.71 -13.21 4.90
N PHE A 40 -2.76 -12.29 5.04
CA PHE A 40 -2.96 -11.07 5.81
C PHE A 40 -4.07 -10.22 5.20
N HIS A 41 -4.05 -10.04 3.90
CA HIS A 41 -5.09 -9.30 3.19
C HIS A 41 -6.45 -9.96 3.36
N ASP A 42 -6.52 -11.29 3.24
CA ASP A 42 -7.78 -12.02 3.38
C ASP A 42 -8.36 -11.87 4.79
N GLN A 43 -7.50 -11.89 5.81
CA GLN A 43 -7.92 -11.70 7.19
C GLN A 43 -8.40 -10.27 7.48
N HIS A 44 -7.94 -9.30 6.70
CA HIS A 44 -8.19 -7.89 6.92
C HIS A 44 -8.90 -7.20 5.76
N LYS A 45 -9.52 -7.96 4.86
CA LYS A 45 -10.10 -7.38 3.65
C LYS A 45 -11.32 -6.49 3.89
N THR A 46 -11.94 -6.63 5.06
CA THR A 46 -13.06 -5.75 5.46
C THR A 46 -12.62 -4.61 6.36
N ASP A 47 -11.35 -4.56 6.73
CA ASP A 47 -10.80 -3.46 7.50
C ASP A 47 -10.40 -2.32 6.57
N ILE A 48 -10.22 -1.14 7.14
CA ILE A 48 -9.77 0.03 6.39
C ILE A 48 -8.25 0.07 6.42
N TRP A 49 -7.65 0.05 5.23
CA TRP A 49 -6.20 0.13 5.05
C TRP A 49 -5.83 1.60 4.87
N VAL A 50 -4.97 2.10 5.74
CA VAL A 50 -4.62 3.51 5.82
C VAL A 50 -3.15 3.69 5.48
N GLY A 51 -2.88 4.57 4.53
CA GLY A 51 -1.51 4.89 4.15
C GLY A 51 -1.36 6.35 3.76
N TYR A 52 -0.13 6.80 3.58
CA TYR A 52 0.19 8.11 3.06
C TYR A 52 0.51 7.96 1.57
N ASN A 53 -0.20 8.69 0.71
CA ASN A 53 -0.10 8.56 -0.74
C ASN A 53 -0.44 7.15 -1.25
N SER A 54 -1.16 6.39 -0.45
CA SER A 54 -1.47 4.99 -0.74
C SER A 54 -2.42 4.82 -1.91
N ARG A 55 -3.32 5.77 -2.13
CA ARG A 55 -4.26 5.72 -3.25
C ARG A 55 -3.56 5.74 -4.60
N SER A 56 -2.40 6.41 -4.67
CA SER A 56 -1.64 6.53 -5.91
C SER A 56 -0.55 5.48 -6.05
N TYR A 57 -0.15 4.83 -4.97
CA TYR A 57 1.03 3.97 -4.97
C TYR A 57 0.82 2.64 -4.25
N ASP A 58 0.75 2.63 -2.91
CA ASP A 58 0.75 1.38 -2.12
C ASP A 58 -0.39 0.45 -2.48
N THR A 59 -1.56 0.99 -2.80
CA THR A 59 -2.71 0.22 -3.27
C THR A 59 -2.35 -0.64 -4.47
N TYR A 60 -1.63 -0.07 -5.43
CA TYR A 60 -1.26 -0.78 -6.65
C TYR A 60 -0.11 -1.74 -6.45
N ILE A 61 0.80 -1.44 -5.53
CA ILE A 61 1.85 -2.38 -5.15
C ILE A 61 1.23 -3.61 -4.50
N LEU A 62 0.31 -3.43 -3.55
CA LEU A 62 -0.40 -4.53 -2.93
C LEU A 62 -1.10 -5.40 -3.98
N LYS A 63 -1.87 -4.78 -4.84
CA LYS A 63 -2.65 -5.48 -5.87
C LYS A 63 -1.74 -6.21 -6.86
N SER A 64 -0.61 -5.60 -7.23
CA SER A 64 0.33 -6.22 -8.14
C SER A 64 0.89 -7.52 -7.59
N ILE A 65 1.27 -7.51 -6.31
CA ILE A 65 1.81 -8.71 -5.66
C ILE A 65 0.74 -9.80 -5.60
N LEU A 66 -0.48 -9.46 -5.19
CA LEU A 66 -1.56 -10.42 -5.09
C LEU A 66 -1.92 -11.04 -6.43
N LEU A 67 -1.78 -10.30 -7.52
CA LEU A 67 -2.08 -10.79 -8.88
C LEU A 67 -0.90 -11.47 -9.57
N GLY A 68 0.29 -11.44 -8.95
CA GLY A 68 1.47 -12.09 -9.50
C GLY A 68 2.28 -11.21 -10.45
N PHE A 69 2.03 -9.91 -10.50
CA PHE A 69 2.89 -8.98 -11.23
C PHE A 69 4.15 -8.68 -10.42
N ASP A 70 5.20 -8.26 -11.12
CA ASP A 70 6.41 -7.78 -10.47
C ASP A 70 6.15 -6.38 -9.88
N PRO A 71 6.20 -6.22 -8.57
CA PRO A 71 5.93 -4.92 -7.95
C PRO A 71 6.95 -3.86 -8.36
N TYR A 72 8.17 -4.24 -8.73
CA TYR A 72 9.16 -3.28 -9.21
C TYR A 72 8.72 -2.66 -10.55
N GLU A 73 8.11 -3.43 -11.43
CA GLU A 73 7.60 -2.89 -12.69
C GLU A 73 6.48 -1.88 -12.46
N VAL A 74 5.61 -2.16 -11.50
CA VAL A 74 4.52 -1.23 -11.14
C VAL A 74 5.09 0.02 -10.47
N ASN A 75 6.08 -0.15 -9.60
CA ASN A 75 6.80 0.97 -9.00
C ASN A 75 7.44 1.86 -10.07
N ASP A 76 8.11 1.27 -11.03
CA ASP A 76 8.74 1.99 -12.13
C ASP A 76 7.70 2.77 -12.96
N TRP A 77 6.57 2.12 -13.24
CA TRP A 77 5.46 2.73 -13.97
C TRP A 77 4.94 3.98 -13.27
N ILE A 78 4.75 3.91 -11.96
CA ILE A 78 4.17 5.02 -11.20
C ILE A 78 5.22 6.10 -10.91
N ILE A 79 6.38 5.70 -10.40
CA ILE A 79 7.37 6.65 -9.86
C ILE A 79 8.27 7.19 -10.95
N ARG A 80 8.90 6.32 -11.75
CA ARG A 80 9.84 6.77 -12.76
C ARG A 80 9.15 7.30 -14.01
N GLN A 81 8.09 6.65 -14.45
CA GLN A 81 7.37 7.04 -15.66
C GLN A 81 6.25 8.04 -15.39
N GLY A 82 5.89 8.26 -14.12
CA GLY A 82 4.84 9.21 -13.77
C GLY A 82 3.45 8.82 -14.23
N ARG A 83 3.22 7.53 -14.47
CA ARG A 83 1.94 7.05 -14.97
C ARG A 83 1.00 6.67 -13.82
N LYS A 84 -0.29 6.61 -14.13
CA LYS A 84 -1.30 6.24 -13.13
C LYS A 84 -1.30 4.73 -12.93
N GLY A 85 -1.37 4.31 -11.65
CA GLY A 85 -1.34 2.90 -11.32
C GLY A 85 -2.47 2.10 -11.97
N TRP A 86 -3.68 2.66 -12.02
CA TRP A 86 -4.82 1.96 -12.61
C TRP A 86 -4.67 1.68 -14.11
N GLU A 87 -3.80 2.41 -14.78
CA GLU A 87 -3.55 2.21 -16.21
C GLU A 87 -2.61 1.04 -16.49
N PHE A 88 -1.94 0.53 -15.45
CA PHE A 88 -1.03 -0.60 -15.61
C PHE A 88 -1.78 -1.88 -15.99
N SER A 89 -2.88 -2.17 -15.31
CA SER A 89 -3.70 -3.36 -15.59
C SER A 89 -5.12 -3.18 -15.07
N SER A 90 -6.09 -3.57 -15.89
CA SER A 90 -7.49 -3.61 -15.46
C SER A 90 -7.76 -4.69 -14.41
N GLU A 91 -6.85 -5.66 -14.28
CA GLU A 91 -6.99 -6.73 -13.29
C GLU A 91 -6.93 -6.19 -11.87
N PHE A 92 -6.35 -5.00 -11.66
CA PHE A 92 -6.34 -4.37 -10.33
C PHE A 92 -7.74 -4.18 -9.77
N ASN A 93 -8.75 -4.03 -10.64
CA ASN A 93 -10.13 -3.85 -10.20
C ASN A 93 -10.74 -5.13 -9.60
N THR A 94 -10.10 -6.28 -9.76
CA THR A 94 -10.58 -7.54 -9.20
C THR A 94 -10.21 -7.72 -7.73
N ILE A 95 -9.31 -6.90 -7.22
CA ILE A 95 -8.87 -6.96 -5.81
C ILE A 95 -9.62 -5.90 -5.02
N GLN A 96 -10.36 -6.34 -4.01
CA GLN A 96 -11.04 -5.45 -3.09
C GLN A 96 -10.08 -4.92 -2.04
N LEU A 97 -10.06 -3.60 -1.88
CA LEU A 97 -9.28 -2.96 -0.83
C LEU A 97 -9.99 -1.68 -0.41
N PHE A 98 -10.37 -1.62 0.86
CA PHE A 98 -10.87 -0.37 1.44
C PHE A 98 -9.66 0.45 1.86
N ASN A 99 -9.31 1.43 1.06
CA ASN A 99 -8.12 2.24 1.27
C ASN A 99 -8.49 3.67 1.64
N TYR A 100 -7.86 4.19 2.69
CA TYR A 100 -7.95 5.58 3.07
C TYR A 100 -6.57 6.20 2.97
N ASP A 101 -6.44 7.22 2.13
CA ASP A 101 -5.18 7.91 1.90
C ASP A 101 -5.15 9.21 2.69
N VAL A 102 -4.30 9.25 3.72
CA VAL A 102 -4.23 10.43 4.60
C VAL A 102 -3.62 11.64 3.90
N SER A 103 -2.93 11.46 2.78
CA SER A 103 -2.41 12.60 2.00
C SER A 103 -3.53 13.40 1.35
N SER A 104 -4.73 12.81 1.21
CA SER A 104 -5.89 13.51 0.66
C SER A 104 -6.57 14.44 1.66
N ILE A 105 -6.20 14.36 2.95
CA ILE A 105 -6.75 15.24 3.97
C ILE A 105 -6.08 16.60 3.84
N SER A 106 -6.91 17.66 3.80
CA SER A 106 -6.39 19.02 3.75
C SER A 106 -6.03 19.47 5.16
N PHE A 107 -4.76 19.82 5.35
CA PHE A 107 -4.27 20.38 6.62
C PHE A 107 -3.89 21.84 6.42
N PRO A 108 -3.96 22.66 7.49
CA PRO A 108 -3.45 24.03 7.45
C PRO A 108 -1.95 24.08 7.16
N MET A 109 -1.21 23.05 7.58
CA MET A 109 0.21 22.88 7.28
C MET A 109 0.42 21.55 6.57
N LYS A 110 1.40 21.53 5.66
CA LYS A 110 1.79 20.27 5.02
C LYS A 110 2.45 19.36 6.05
N PRO A 111 2.28 18.04 5.94
CA PRO A 111 2.94 17.11 6.86
C PRO A 111 4.45 17.30 6.96
N SER A 112 5.11 17.60 5.85
CA SER A 112 6.55 17.89 5.83
C SER A 112 6.92 19.09 6.65
N SER A 113 6.03 20.08 6.80
CA SER A 113 6.27 21.26 7.63
C SER A 113 6.18 20.93 9.11
N VAL A 114 5.42 19.89 9.47
CA VAL A 114 5.26 19.44 10.85
C VAL A 114 6.45 18.59 11.29
N PHE A 115 6.96 17.73 10.41
CA PHE A 115 7.98 16.73 10.73
C PHE A 115 9.37 17.11 10.25
N ASN A 116 9.50 18.20 9.54
CA ASN A 116 10.77 18.67 9.00
C ASN A 116 11.11 20.02 9.67
N PRO A 117 11.86 19.98 10.75
CA PRO A 117 12.21 21.19 11.49
C PRO A 117 13.10 22.14 10.68
#